data_602d61b9f5fd96e04657f2c5e8ff5f7f
#
_entry.id   602d61b9f5fd96e04657f2c5e8ff5f7f
#
_cell.length_a   1.000
_cell.length_b   1.000
_cell.length_c   1.000
_cell.angle_alpha   90.00
_cell.angle_beta   90.00
_cell.angle_gamma   90.00
#
_symmetry.space_group_name_H-M   'P 1'
#
loop_
_entity.id
_entity.type
_entity.pdbx_description
1 polymer ?
#
loop_
_entity_poly.entity_id
_entity_poly.type
_entity_poly.pdbx_seq_one_letter_code
_entity_poly.pdbx_strand_id
1 'polypeptide(L)'
;MEHKDFKFDAHKGFEACWAQAMMYQILLSDSYEPETYICSPLRAETVKAKEMNVSAVRAYMCYANMKMGQNAVAPHAFLPMVLDDEVPEERDVALRFGLVILKKCKRMFVCGGKLSSGMLGEINRAFELGKEIRVFNRGLYGVIKEIAEKNGYKLDLLVYDNAHRYLSLSAQEIIPHEDDGEGDEDAM
;
A
#
# COMPACT_ATOMS: atom_id res chain seq x y z
N MET A 1 -10.31 -18.76 -6.73
CA MET A 1 -8.83 -18.77 -6.73
C MET A 1 -8.41 -20.10 -6.18
N GLU A 2 -7.77 -20.96 -6.99
CA GLU A 2 -7.36 -22.29 -6.52
C GLU A 2 -6.19 -22.14 -5.55
N HIS A 3 -6.17 -22.92 -4.46
CA HIS A 3 -5.11 -22.96 -3.44
C HIS A 3 -3.68 -23.23 -3.97
N LYS A 4 -3.52 -23.45 -5.27
CA LYS A 4 -2.26 -23.79 -5.92
C LYS A 4 -1.31 -22.59 -6.09
N ASP A 5 -1.80 -21.35 -5.93
CA ASP A 5 -1.03 -20.14 -6.22
C ASP A 5 -0.10 -19.71 -5.06
N PHE A 6 -0.26 -20.32 -3.87
CA PHE A 6 0.57 -19.99 -2.71
C PHE A 6 1.38 -21.21 -2.28
N LYS A 7 2.66 -21.23 -2.63
CA LYS A 7 3.61 -22.23 -2.13
C LYS A 7 4.27 -21.70 -0.87
N PHE A 8 4.23 -22.48 0.19
CA PHE A 8 5.00 -22.22 1.40
C PHE A 8 6.48 -22.36 1.10
N ASP A 9 7.25 -21.28 1.23
CA ASP A 9 8.70 -21.27 1.03
C ASP A 9 9.42 -21.15 2.37
N ALA A 10 9.93 -22.27 2.87
CA ALA A 10 10.67 -22.32 4.13
C ALA A 10 12.00 -21.54 4.09
N HIS A 11 12.53 -21.21 2.90
CA HIS A 11 13.80 -20.50 2.76
C HIS A 11 13.67 -18.98 2.96
N LYS A 12 12.46 -18.44 2.91
CA LYS A 12 12.22 -16.99 3.11
C LYS A 12 12.18 -16.53 4.57
N GLY A 13 12.39 -17.43 5.51
CA GLY A 13 12.47 -17.12 6.93
C GLY A 13 11.10 -17.01 7.63
N PHE A 14 11.13 -16.81 8.95
CA PHE A 14 9.95 -16.81 9.80
C PHE A 14 8.94 -15.70 9.42
N GLU A 15 9.42 -14.50 9.11
CA GLU A 15 8.57 -13.36 8.74
C GLU A 15 7.80 -13.60 7.45
N ALA A 16 8.46 -14.20 6.45
CA ALA A 16 7.83 -14.58 5.19
C ALA A 16 6.78 -15.68 5.39
N CYS A 17 7.08 -16.68 6.21
CA CYS A 17 6.12 -17.73 6.55
C CYS A 17 4.89 -17.15 7.27
N TRP A 18 5.10 -16.21 8.18
CA TRP A 18 4.02 -15.54 8.88
C TRP A 18 3.15 -14.70 7.92
N ALA A 19 3.76 -13.97 6.99
CA ALA A 19 3.05 -13.20 5.99
C ALA A 19 2.21 -14.11 5.07
N GLN A 20 2.74 -15.26 4.63
CA GLN A 20 1.97 -16.26 3.87
C GLN A 20 0.77 -16.79 4.68
N ALA A 21 0.97 -17.14 5.94
CA ALA A 21 -0.11 -17.62 6.80
C ALA A 21 -1.21 -16.56 6.96
N MET A 22 -0.83 -15.28 7.13
CA MET A 22 -1.76 -14.15 7.16
C MET A 22 -2.53 -14.01 5.86
N MET A 23 -1.86 -14.14 4.71
CA MET A 23 -2.52 -14.10 3.40
C MET A 23 -3.59 -15.19 3.29
N TYR A 24 -3.28 -16.42 3.70
CA TYR A 24 -4.25 -17.52 3.70
C TYR A 24 -5.43 -17.24 4.63
N GLN A 25 -5.18 -16.77 5.84
CA GLN A 25 -6.25 -16.42 6.78
C GLN A 25 -7.17 -15.34 6.21
N ILE A 26 -6.61 -14.29 5.60
CA ILE A 26 -7.39 -13.22 4.99
C ILE A 26 -8.22 -13.74 3.82
N LEU A 27 -7.67 -14.63 2.99
CA LEU A 27 -8.39 -15.20 1.85
C LEU A 27 -9.49 -16.15 2.27
N LEU A 28 -9.26 -16.99 3.29
CA LEU A 28 -10.15 -18.04 3.73
C LEU A 28 -11.19 -17.59 4.78
N SER A 29 -10.90 -16.47 5.46
CA SER A 29 -11.80 -15.97 6.50
C SER A 29 -12.91 -15.09 5.93
N ASP A 30 -14.13 -15.59 5.97
CA ASP A 30 -15.33 -14.79 5.71
C ASP A 30 -15.56 -13.73 6.82
N SER A 31 -14.94 -13.92 7.99
CA SER A 31 -15.07 -13.03 9.15
C SER A 31 -14.05 -11.88 9.17
N TYR A 32 -12.96 -11.94 8.37
CA TYR A 32 -12.01 -10.84 8.27
C TYR A 32 -12.49 -9.82 7.24
N GLU A 33 -13.08 -8.75 7.74
CA GLU A 33 -13.53 -7.62 6.94
C GLU A 33 -12.72 -6.37 7.28
N PRO A 34 -11.57 -6.15 6.60
CA PRO A 34 -10.87 -4.88 6.75
C PRO A 34 -11.74 -3.75 6.22
N GLU A 35 -11.75 -2.62 6.92
CA GLU A 35 -12.59 -1.51 6.51
C GLU A 35 -11.91 -0.61 5.48
N THR A 36 -10.59 -0.48 5.59
CA THR A 36 -9.82 0.52 4.85
C THR A 36 -8.64 -0.11 4.14
N TYR A 37 -8.59 0.06 2.83
CA TYR A 37 -7.45 -0.32 1.99
C TYR A 37 -6.45 0.83 1.91
N ILE A 38 -5.19 0.61 2.24
CA ILE A 38 -4.12 1.60 2.04
C ILE A 38 -3.53 1.42 0.65
N CYS A 39 -3.66 2.44 -0.18
CA CYS A 39 -3.06 2.53 -1.50
C CYS A 39 -1.91 3.54 -1.46
N SER A 40 -0.69 3.10 -1.71
CA SER A 40 0.51 3.96 -1.70
C SER A 40 1.58 3.43 -2.65
N PRO A 41 2.62 4.24 -3.00
CA PRO A 41 3.69 3.78 -3.88
C PRO A 41 4.44 2.58 -3.30
N LEU A 42 4.74 1.58 -4.13
CA LEU A 42 5.64 0.47 -3.81
C LEU A 42 6.90 0.51 -4.68
N ARG A 43 6.73 0.55 -6.00
CA ARG A 43 7.85 0.51 -6.93
C ARG A 43 8.73 1.74 -6.84
N ALA A 44 10.03 1.50 -6.95
CA ALA A 44 11.07 2.52 -7.00
C ALA A 44 12.22 2.03 -7.89
N GLU A 45 13.08 2.96 -8.32
CA GLU A 45 14.22 2.67 -9.20
C GLU A 45 15.33 1.92 -8.47
N THR A 46 15.42 2.06 -7.15
CA THR A 46 16.45 1.41 -6.34
C THR A 46 15.84 0.51 -5.26
N VAL A 47 16.59 -0.51 -4.85
CA VAL A 47 16.21 -1.41 -3.74
C VAL A 47 15.95 -0.60 -2.46
N LYS A 48 16.86 0.32 -2.10
CA LYS A 48 16.72 1.18 -0.92
C LYS A 48 15.43 1.99 -0.95
N ALA A 49 15.08 2.60 -2.10
CA ALA A 49 13.84 3.36 -2.24
C ALA A 49 12.58 2.46 -2.18
N LYS A 50 12.65 1.22 -2.66
CA LYS A 50 11.58 0.23 -2.53
C LYS A 50 11.37 -0.16 -1.06
N GLU A 51 12.45 -0.41 -0.31
CA GLU A 51 12.40 -0.70 1.13
C GLU A 51 11.82 0.47 1.94
N MET A 52 12.20 1.69 1.59
CA MET A 52 11.61 2.90 2.17
C MET A 52 10.10 2.98 1.90
N ASN A 53 9.64 2.66 0.70
CA ASN A 53 8.21 2.63 0.38
C ASN A 53 7.49 1.56 1.20
N VAL A 54 8.07 0.37 1.39
CA VAL A 54 7.51 -0.68 2.26
C VAL A 54 7.42 -0.21 3.71
N SER A 55 8.45 0.47 4.21
CA SER A 55 8.45 1.03 5.56
C SER A 55 7.40 2.13 5.71
N ALA A 56 7.27 3.00 4.71
CA ALA A 56 6.27 4.07 4.70
C ALA A 56 4.83 3.52 4.68
N VAL A 57 4.54 2.49 3.89
CA VAL A 57 3.19 1.91 3.88
C VAL A 57 2.83 1.26 5.21
N ARG A 58 3.80 0.64 5.90
CA ARG A 58 3.59 0.13 7.26
C ARG A 58 3.27 1.27 8.22
N ALA A 59 3.97 2.40 8.10
CA ALA A 59 3.73 3.59 8.91
C ALA A 59 2.34 4.20 8.64
N TYR A 60 1.90 4.31 7.38
CA TYR A 60 0.54 4.76 7.03
C TYR A 60 -0.53 3.83 7.63
N MET A 61 -0.34 2.51 7.49
CA MET A 61 -1.26 1.52 8.05
C MET A 61 -1.35 1.64 9.58
N CYS A 62 -0.20 1.75 10.26
CA CYS A 62 -0.16 1.97 11.71
C CYS A 62 -0.85 3.27 12.12
N TYR A 63 -0.60 4.36 11.39
CA TYR A 63 -1.26 5.64 11.67
C TYR A 63 -2.78 5.55 11.50
N ALA A 64 -3.26 4.96 10.40
CA ALA A 64 -4.68 4.77 10.17
C ALA A 64 -5.33 3.94 11.28
N ASN A 65 -4.69 2.86 11.71
CA ASN A 65 -5.20 2.00 12.79
C ASN A 65 -5.18 2.71 14.16
N MET A 66 -4.05 3.29 14.53
CA MET A 66 -3.82 3.77 15.90
C MET A 66 -4.35 5.19 16.14
N LYS A 67 -4.32 6.06 15.13
CA LYS A 67 -4.71 7.47 15.27
C LYS A 67 -6.08 7.78 14.69
N MET A 68 -6.53 7.01 13.71
CA MET A 68 -7.83 7.23 13.08
C MET A 68 -8.86 6.16 13.43
N GLY A 69 -8.47 5.13 14.21
CA GLY A 69 -9.36 4.04 14.61
C GLY A 69 -9.89 3.20 13.44
N GLN A 70 -9.12 3.12 12.34
CA GLN A 70 -9.50 2.32 11.17
C GLN A 70 -9.07 0.86 11.35
N ASN A 71 -9.81 -0.07 10.76
CA ASN A 71 -9.31 -1.42 10.52
C ASN A 71 -8.66 -1.41 9.12
N ALA A 72 -7.42 -0.91 9.05
CA ALA A 72 -6.71 -0.69 7.79
C ALA A 72 -5.76 -1.82 7.45
N VAL A 73 -5.71 -2.16 6.17
CA VAL A 73 -4.82 -3.18 5.59
C VAL A 73 -4.10 -2.63 4.36
N ALA A 74 -2.83 -3.00 4.23
CA ALA A 74 -2.00 -2.68 3.07
C ALA A 74 -1.32 -3.96 2.57
N PRO A 75 -1.77 -4.61 1.49
CA PRO A 75 -1.14 -5.84 1.00
C PRO A 75 0.36 -5.69 0.74
N HIS A 76 0.78 -4.58 0.17
CA HIS A 76 2.19 -4.32 -0.14
C HIS A 76 3.07 -3.97 1.08
N ALA A 77 2.50 -3.92 2.28
CA ALA A 77 3.27 -3.85 3.53
C ALA A 77 3.94 -5.20 3.87
N PHE A 78 3.42 -6.31 3.36
CA PHE A 78 3.89 -7.67 3.68
C PHE A 78 4.10 -8.57 2.45
N LEU A 79 3.44 -8.33 1.33
CA LEU A 79 3.62 -9.14 0.11
C LEU A 79 5.07 -9.21 -0.37
N PRO A 80 5.88 -8.13 -0.33
CA PRO A 80 7.28 -8.19 -0.74
C PRO A 80 8.17 -9.11 0.12
N MET A 81 7.69 -9.57 1.27
CA MET A 81 8.39 -10.55 2.10
C MET A 81 8.27 -11.99 1.55
N VAL A 82 7.28 -12.25 0.73
CA VAL A 82 6.95 -13.60 0.24
C VAL A 82 6.88 -13.70 -1.27
N LEU A 83 6.72 -12.59 -1.98
CA LEU A 83 6.60 -12.50 -3.42
C LEU A 83 7.60 -11.47 -3.97
N ASP A 84 8.24 -11.81 -5.08
CA ASP A 84 9.13 -10.92 -5.79
C ASP A 84 8.37 -10.17 -6.90
N ASP A 85 8.27 -8.84 -6.78
CA ASP A 85 7.58 -7.97 -7.74
C ASP A 85 8.30 -7.87 -9.11
N GLU A 86 9.54 -8.34 -9.19
CA GLU A 86 10.30 -8.42 -10.45
C GLU A 86 10.02 -9.71 -11.23
N VAL A 87 9.43 -10.72 -10.57
CA VAL A 87 8.97 -11.96 -11.21
C VAL A 87 7.52 -11.78 -11.67
N PRO A 88 7.22 -11.82 -13.00
CA PRO A 88 5.90 -11.49 -13.52
C PRO A 88 4.76 -12.31 -12.91
N GLU A 89 4.98 -13.61 -12.69
CA GLU A 89 3.98 -14.53 -12.13
C GLU A 89 3.68 -14.22 -10.66
N GLU A 90 4.71 -13.90 -9.87
CA GLU A 90 4.55 -13.54 -8.45
C GLU A 90 3.88 -12.16 -8.32
N ARG A 91 4.26 -11.23 -9.20
CA ARG A 91 3.61 -9.94 -9.30
C ARG A 91 2.11 -10.06 -9.61
N ASP A 92 1.73 -10.93 -10.56
CA ASP A 92 0.33 -11.15 -10.90
C ASP A 92 -0.45 -11.70 -9.70
N VAL A 93 0.14 -12.63 -8.94
CA VAL A 93 -0.43 -13.12 -7.69
C VAL A 93 -0.62 -11.98 -6.68
N ALA A 94 0.40 -11.13 -6.49
CA ALA A 94 0.33 -9.99 -5.58
C ALA A 94 -0.78 -9.00 -5.96
N LEU A 95 -0.89 -8.66 -7.23
CA LEU A 95 -1.92 -7.76 -7.75
C LEU A 95 -3.33 -8.35 -7.56
N ARG A 96 -3.53 -9.63 -7.91
CA ARG A 96 -4.82 -10.31 -7.70
C ARG A 96 -5.21 -10.35 -6.23
N PHE A 97 -4.26 -10.64 -5.36
CA PHE A 97 -4.49 -10.63 -3.91
C PHE A 97 -4.91 -9.23 -3.43
N GLY A 98 -4.20 -8.19 -3.86
CA GLY A 98 -4.55 -6.80 -3.54
C GLY A 98 -6.00 -6.47 -3.94
N LEU A 99 -6.43 -6.88 -5.14
CA LEU A 99 -7.79 -6.65 -5.61
C LEU A 99 -8.85 -7.43 -4.80
N VAL A 100 -8.54 -8.64 -4.32
CA VAL A 100 -9.43 -9.40 -3.43
C VAL A 100 -9.63 -8.66 -2.11
N ILE A 101 -8.54 -8.15 -1.51
CA ILE A 101 -8.60 -7.37 -0.28
C ILE A 101 -9.36 -6.05 -0.50
N LEU A 102 -9.05 -5.32 -1.57
CA LEU A 102 -9.76 -4.09 -1.91
C LEU A 102 -11.28 -4.33 -2.04
N LYS A 103 -11.69 -5.45 -2.62
CA LYS A 103 -13.10 -5.81 -2.73
C LYS A 103 -13.77 -5.98 -1.36
N LYS A 104 -13.07 -6.52 -0.38
CA LYS A 104 -13.56 -6.67 1.00
C LYS A 104 -13.65 -5.33 1.75
N CYS A 105 -12.78 -4.37 1.46
CA CYS A 105 -12.76 -3.06 2.13
C CYS A 105 -13.97 -2.19 1.77
N LYS A 106 -14.40 -1.35 2.70
CA LYS A 106 -15.44 -0.32 2.47
C LYS A 106 -14.88 0.90 1.76
N ARG A 107 -13.64 1.27 2.08
CA ARG A 107 -12.98 2.48 1.59
C ARG A 107 -11.51 2.26 1.22
N MET A 108 -10.97 3.24 0.50
CA MET A 108 -9.56 3.32 0.16
C MET A 108 -8.96 4.63 0.68
N PHE A 109 -7.78 4.55 1.30
CA PHE A 109 -6.94 5.70 1.63
C PHE A 109 -5.79 5.77 0.63
N VAL A 110 -5.68 6.88 -0.10
CA VAL A 110 -4.56 7.16 -1.01
C VAL A 110 -3.53 7.97 -0.24
N CYS A 111 -2.39 7.34 0.02
CA CYS A 111 -1.32 7.87 0.85
C CYS A 111 -0.06 8.18 0.04
N GLY A 112 0.81 9.04 0.60
CA GLY A 112 2.05 9.44 -0.04
C GLY A 112 1.91 10.61 -0.99
N GLY A 113 3.05 10.98 -1.61
CA GLY A 113 3.17 12.18 -2.45
C GLY A 113 3.17 11.94 -3.96
N LYS A 114 3.18 10.68 -4.41
CA LYS A 114 3.27 10.32 -5.84
C LYS A 114 2.22 9.29 -6.22
N LEU A 115 1.69 9.42 -7.44
CA LEU A 115 0.80 8.42 -8.04
C LEU A 115 1.63 7.48 -8.93
N SER A 116 1.61 6.18 -8.63
CA SER A 116 2.23 5.14 -9.46
C SER A 116 1.21 4.49 -10.38
N SER A 117 1.69 3.80 -11.42
CA SER A 117 0.81 3.03 -12.33
C SER A 117 0.04 1.93 -11.61
N GLY A 118 0.64 1.29 -10.60
CA GLY A 118 -0.04 0.29 -9.77
C GLY A 118 -1.18 0.90 -8.96
N MET A 119 -0.92 2.04 -8.30
CA MET A 119 -1.95 2.79 -7.58
C MET A 119 -3.10 3.21 -8.48
N LEU A 120 -2.80 3.64 -9.72
CA LEU A 120 -3.83 4.04 -10.66
C LEU A 120 -4.79 2.87 -10.99
N GLY A 121 -4.26 1.66 -11.17
CA GLY A 121 -5.06 0.45 -11.38
C GLY A 121 -5.97 0.15 -10.18
N GLU A 122 -5.44 0.25 -8.96
CA GLU A 122 -6.21 0.04 -7.73
C GLU A 122 -7.29 1.13 -7.53
N ILE A 123 -6.97 2.39 -7.80
CA ILE A 123 -7.91 3.52 -7.69
C ILE A 123 -9.05 3.38 -8.70
N ASN A 124 -8.76 3.06 -9.95
CA ASN A 124 -9.80 2.79 -10.95
C ASN A 124 -10.70 1.64 -10.51
N ARG A 125 -10.11 0.57 -9.98
CA ARG A 125 -10.90 -0.55 -9.46
C ARG A 125 -11.75 -0.17 -8.25
N ALA A 126 -11.26 0.70 -7.38
CA ALA A 126 -12.03 1.23 -6.26
C ALA A 126 -13.24 2.04 -6.73
N PHE A 127 -13.10 2.88 -7.76
CA PHE A 127 -14.21 3.58 -8.39
C PHE A 127 -15.25 2.62 -8.99
N GLU A 128 -14.81 1.62 -9.76
CA GLU A 128 -15.71 0.60 -10.33
C GLU A 128 -16.51 -0.15 -9.27
N LEU A 129 -15.90 -0.38 -8.11
CA LEU A 129 -16.52 -1.05 -6.96
C LEU A 129 -17.37 -0.10 -6.10
N GLY A 130 -17.47 1.19 -6.45
CA GLY A 130 -18.20 2.21 -5.68
C GLY A 130 -17.64 2.43 -4.28
N LYS A 131 -16.30 2.31 -4.10
CA LYS A 131 -15.66 2.52 -2.80
C LYS A 131 -15.55 4.01 -2.47
N GLU A 132 -15.66 4.35 -1.20
CA GLU A 132 -15.24 5.65 -0.70
C GLU A 132 -13.72 5.79 -0.85
N ILE A 133 -13.25 6.87 -1.48
CA ILE A 133 -11.81 7.13 -1.65
C ILE A 133 -11.45 8.42 -0.93
N ARG A 134 -10.50 8.35 0.00
CA ARG A 134 -9.93 9.52 0.69
C ARG A 134 -8.50 9.75 0.23
N VAL A 135 -8.22 10.97 -0.18
CA VAL A 135 -6.90 11.39 -0.65
C VAL A 135 -6.33 12.44 0.30
N PHE A 136 -5.16 12.16 0.86
CA PHE A 136 -4.54 13.03 1.87
C PHE A 136 -3.55 14.04 1.28
N ASN A 137 -3.08 13.81 0.05
CA ASN A 137 -2.21 14.73 -0.66
C ASN A 137 -3.04 15.61 -1.62
N ARG A 138 -2.90 16.95 -1.49
CA ARG A 138 -3.68 17.90 -2.27
C ARG A 138 -3.41 17.81 -3.78
N GLY A 139 -2.15 17.56 -4.16
CA GLY A 139 -1.79 17.40 -5.57
C GLY A 139 -2.41 16.13 -6.16
N LEU A 140 -2.34 15.02 -5.45
CA LEU A 140 -2.97 13.77 -5.86
C LEU A 140 -4.49 13.86 -5.91
N TYR A 141 -5.09 14.60 -4.98
CA TYR A 141 -6.55 14.83 -5.00
C TYR A 141 -7.02 15.44 -6.32
N GLY A 142 -6.35 16.50 -6.80
CA GLY A 142 -6.68 17.12 -8.08
C GLY A 142 -6.60 16.13 -9.25
N VAL A 143 -5.49 15.40 -9.34
CA VAL A 143 -5.27 14.40 -10.42
C VAL A 143 -6.32 13.28 -10.38
N ILE A 144 -6.61 12.73 -9.19
CA ILE A 144 -7.57 11.63 -9.06
C ILE A 144 -8.99 12.12 -9.37
N LYS A 145 -9.33 13.33 -8.98
CA LYS A 145 -10.61 13.96 -9.32
C LYS A 145 -10.78 14.09 -10.84
N GLU A 146 -9.78 14.61 -11.56
CA GLU A 146 -9.79 14.71 -13.02
C GLU A 146 -9.96 13.35 -13.69
N ILE A 147 -9.23 12.31 -13.20
CA ILE A 147 -9.36 10.95 -13.71
C ILE A 147 -10.79 10.43 -13.52
N ALA A 148 -11.37 10.62 -12.37
CA ALA A 148 -12.74 10.18 -12.09
C ALA A 148 -13.77 10.89 -12.98
N GLU A 149 -13.68 12.20 -13.11
CA GLU A 149 -14.55 13.00 -13.97
C GLU A 149 -14.44 12.57 -15.44
N LYS A 150 -13.20 12.40 -15.94
CA LYS A 150 -12.94 11.98 -17.32
C LYS A 150 -13.51 10.61 -17.65
N ASN A 151 -13.51 9.69 -16.69
CA ASN A 151 -14.03 8.33 -16.86
C ASN A 151 -15.51 8.19 -16.46
N GLY A 152 -16.16 9.27 -16.06
CA GLY A 152 -17.58 9.28 -15.68
C GLY A 152 -17.85 8.51 -14.38
N TYR A 153 -16.85 8.31 -13.52
CA TYR A 153 -17.05 7.70 -12.22
C TYR A 153 -17.79 8.66 -11.29
N LYS A 154 -18.78 8.12 -10.60
CA LYS A 154 -19.43 8.82 -9.51
C LYS A 154 -18.45 8.93 -8.36
N LEU A 155 -18.05 10.17 -8.04
CA LEU A 155 -17.19 10.44 -6.89
C LEU A 155 -17.96 10.20 -5.61
N ASP A 156 -17.63 9.15 -4.89
CA ASP A 156 -18.06 9.00 -3.52
C ASP A 156 -16.95 9.53 -2.61
N LEU A 157 -17.08 10.77 -2.23
CA LEU A 157 -16.30 11.56 -1.28
C LEU A 157 -14.76 11.45 -1.43
N LEU A 158 -14.20 12.23 -2.31
CA LEU A 158 -12.77 12.55 -2.26
C LEU A 158 -12.56 13.69 -1.25
N VAL A 159 -11.99 13.37 -0.08
CA VAL A 159 -11.74 14.37 0.96
C VAL A 159 -10.24 14.56 1.11
N TYR A 160 -9.79 15.78 0.83
CA TYR A 160 -8.49 16.24 1.30
C TYR A 160 -8.61 16.63 2.77
N ASP A 161 -7.90 15.94 3.65
CA ASP A 161 -7.93 16.15 5.09
C ASP A 161 -6.59 16.62 5.63
N ASN A 162 -6.53 17.90 6.04
CA ASN A 162 -5.34 18.48 6.67
C ASN A 162 -5.04 17.93 8.06
N ALA A 163 -6.04 17.43 8.79
CA ALA A 163 -5.87 16.92 10.14
C ALA A 163 -4.97 15.65 10.16
N HIS A 164 -4.97 14.92 9.05
CA HIS A 164 -4.19 13.69 8.90
C HIS A 164 -3.06 13.83 7.86
N ARG A 165 -2.40 14.99 7.87
CA ARG A 165 -1.30 15.29 6.93
C ARG A 165 -0.20 14.23 6.89
N TYR A 166 0.01 13.47 7.97
CA TYR A 166 0.98 12.40 8.00
C TYR A 166 0.82 11.41 6.84
N LEU A 167 -0.42 11.11 6.45
CA LEU A 167 -0.72 10.19 5.33
C LEU A 167 -0.39 10.78 3.95
N SER A 168 -0.09 12.07 3.85
CA SER A 168 0.32 12.73 2.59
C SER A 168 1.84 12.78 2.39
N LEU A 169 2.63 12.48 3.42
CA LEU A 169 4.08 12.54 3.37
C LEU A 169 4.64 11.44 2.46
N SER A 170 5.73 11.74 1.75
CA SER A 170 6.47 10.74 0.99
C SER A 170 7.25 9.79 1.90
N ALA A 171 7.76 8.69 1.34
CA ALA A 171 8.58 7.75 2.09
C ALA A 171 9.84 8.41 2.67
N GLN A 172 10.46 9.33 1.93
CA GLN A 172 11.64 10.08 2.38
C GLN A 172 11.36 11.04 3.55
N GLU A 173 10.13 11.56 3.64
CA GLU A 173 9.74 12.44 4.75
C GLU A 173 9.39 11.66 6.01
N ILE A 174 8.91 10.40 5.88
CA ILE A 174 8.53 9.54 7.03
C ILE A 174 9.73 8.77 7.57
N ILE A 175 10.60 8.31 6.68
CA ILE A 175 11.79 7.54 6.99
C ILE A 175 12.99 8.42 6.65
N PRO A 176 13.40 9.33 7.54
CA PRO A 176 14.56 10.17 7.31
C PRO A 176 15.79 9.28 7.14
N HIS A 177 16.66 9.63 6.19
CA HIS A 177 17.99 9.04 6.10
C HIS A 177 18.71 9.31 7.43
N GLU A 178 19.17 8.26 8.10
CA GLU A 178 20.34 8.43 8.94
C GLU A 178 21.44 8.87 7.98
N ASP A 179 21.93 10.10 8.16
CA ASP A 179 23.17 10.54 7.53
C ASP A 179 24.20 9.48 7.89
N ASP A 180 24.64 8.71 6.90
CA ASP A 180 25.83 7.88 7.02
C ASP A 180 26.96 8.90 7.25
N GLY A 181 27.19 9.22 8.52
CA GLY A 181 28.26 10.11 8.93
C GLY A 181 29.56 9.46 8.43
N GLU A 182 30.00 9.88 7.24
CA GLU A 182 31.38 9.74 6.85
C GLU A 182 32.17 10.54 7.88
N GLY A 183 32.61 9.82 8.91
CA GLY A 183 33.58 10.33 9.85
C GLY A 183 34.79 10.74 9.06
N ASP A 184 35.09 12.04 9.06
CA ASP A 184 36.40 12.60 8.77
C ASP A 184 37.42 11.94 9.71
N GLU A 185 37.93 10.76 9.36
CA GLU A 185 39.19 10.22 9.86
C GLU A 185 40.31 10.61 8.91
N ASP A 186 40.61 11.89 8.87
CA ASP A 186 41.90 12.38 8.38
C ASP A 186 42.26 13.69 9.07
N ALA A 187 42.73 13.57 10.30
CA ALA A 187 43.52 14.62 10.95
C ALA A 187 44.34 14.00 12.09
N MET A 188 45.46 13.35 11.76
CA MET A 188 46.75 13.50 12.50
C MET A 188 47.87 12.78 11.76
#